data_7b19febe663722af1b90d7d330331688
#
_entry.id   7b19febe663722af1b90d7d330331688
#
_cell.length_a   1.000
_cell.length_b   1.000
_cell.length_c   1.000
_cell.angle_alpha   90.00
_cell.angle_beta   90.00
_cell.angle_gamma   90.00
#
_symmetry.space_group_name_H-M   'P 1'
#
loop_
_entity.id
_entity.type
_entity.pdbx_description
1 polymer ?
#
loop_
_entity_poly.entity_id
_entity_poly.type
_entity_poly.pdbx_seq_one_letter_code
_entity_poly.pdbx_strand_id
1 'polypeptide(L)'
;MALAAATMTAIPSTKEDSMYRIATAQIWVHDQDEALEFYTQKLGMEVHSDVTVPEMGNFRWLTVGPPGQEDVAIVLMAIPGPPVMDAETAEQVKTLMAKGFAGTVFLTTDDVQASYEELKKRGVEFVEEPEERPYGIDSAFRDPSGNNFRLTEVQEMANV
;
A
#
# COMPACT_ATOMS: atom_id res chain seq x y z
N MET A 1 17.32 -48.86 -0.56
CA MET A 1 17.25 -47.93 0.59
C MET A 1 16.66 -46.65 0.10
N ALA A 2 15.39 -46.39 0.44
CA ALA A 2 14.70 -45.17 0.06
C ALA A 2 14.99 -44.10 1.14
N LEU A 3 15.62 -43.00 0.72
CA LEU A 3 15.80 -41.84 1.56
C LEU A 3 14.45 -41.12 1.65
N ALA A 4 13.83 -41.10 2.83
CA ALA A 4 12.64 -40.35 3.09
C ALA A 4 12.98 -38.86 3.04
N ALA A 5 12.41 -38.14 2.06
CA ALA A 5 12.43 -36.69 2.03
C ALA A 5 11.62 -36.18 3.21
N ALA A 6 12.27 -35.57 4.17
CA ALA A 6 11.62 -34.87 5.26
C ALA A 6 10.95 -33.60 4.69
N THR A 7 9.63 -33.63 4.57
CA THR A 7 8.82 -32.44 4.28
C THR A 7 8.95 -31.50 5.47
N MET A 8 9.67 -30.41 5.33
CA MET A 8 9.65 -29.33 6.32
C MET A 8 8.26 -28.69 6.27
N THR A 9 7.39 -29.16 7.15
CA THR A 9 6.12 -28.48 7.42
C THR A 9 6.48 -27.17 8.12
N ALA A 10 6.16 -26.04 7.48
CA ALA A 10 6.28 -24.73 8.13
C ALA A 10 5.43 -24.77 9.40
N ILE A 11 6.07 -24.62 10.57
CA ILE A 11 5.37 -24.49 11.85
C ILE A 11 4.57 -23.20 11.76
N PRO A 12 3.23 -23.22 11.92
CA PRO A 12 2.46 -21.99 11.95
C PRO A 12 2.94 -21.17 13.13
N SER A 13 3.48 -19.98 12.87
CA SER A 13 3.80 -19.00 13.91
C SER A 13 2.53 -18.69 14.67
N THR A 14 2.44 -19.14 15.91
CA THR A 14 1.33 -18.77 16.78
C THR A 14 1.50 -17.30 17.17
N LYS A 15 0.38 -16.59 17.36
CA LYS A 15 0.35 -15.16 17.75
C LYS A 15 1.19 -14.83 19.00
N GLU A 16 1.68 -15.83 19.70
CA GLU A 16 2.40 -15.72 20.98
C GLU A 16 3.92 -15.58 20.82
N ASP A 17 4.50 -15.83 19.62
CA ASP A 17 5.94 -15.92 19.44
C ASP A 17 6.62 -14.58 19.12
N SER A 18 5.87 -13.50 18.90
CA SER A 18 6.44 -12.19 18.56
C SER A 18 6.12 -11.14 19.60
N MET A 19 7.15 -10.42 20.05
CA MET A 19 7.02 -9.31 21.00
C MET A 19 6.24 -8.12 20.41
N TYR A 20 6.22 -7.94 19.09
CA TYR A 20 5.54 -6.85 18.39
C TYR A 20 5.04 -7.29 17.02
N ARG A 21 4.13 -6.51 16.48
CA ARG A 21 3.53 -6.73 15.16
C ARG A 21 3.45 -5.40 14.40
N ILE A 22 3.52 -5.47 13.08
CA ILE A 22 3.17 -4.32 12.24
C ILE A 22 1.65 -4.16 12.29
N ALA A 23 1.19 -3.02 12.79
CA ALA A 23 -0.23 -2.68 12.82
C ALA A 23 -0.62 -1.81 11.61
N THR A 24 0.19 -0.80 11.31
CA THR A 24 -0.04 0.13 10.21
C THR A 24 1.28 0.55 9.57
N ALA A 25 1.21 0.95 8.30
CA ALA A 25 2.27 1.65 7.60
C ALA A 25 1.71 2.97 7.08
N GLN A 26 2.49 4.04 7.18
CA GLN A 26 2.03 5.39 6.82
C GLN A 26 2.52 5.79 5.43
N ILE A 27 1.66 6.48 4.71
CA ILE A 27 2.02 7.26 3.52
C ILE A 27 1.49 8.69 3.68
N TRP A 28 2.21 9.65 3.08
CA TRP A 28 1.73 11.03 3.01
C TRP A 28 0.66 11.17 1.93
N VAL A 29 -0.36 11.98 2.18
CA VAL A 29 -1.34 12.40 1.18
C VAL A 29 -1.50 13.92 1.22
N HIS A 30 -1.77 14.52 0.05
CA HIS A 30 -1.98 15.97 -0.05
C HIS A 30 -3.33 16.39 0.52
N ASP A 31 -4.36 15.58 0.26
CA ASP A 31 -5.73 15.79 0.70
C ASP A 31 -6.33 14.45 1.12
N GLN A 32 -6.77 14.36 2.38
CA GLN A 32 -7.30 13.10 2.93
C GLN A 32 -8.66 12.71 2.33
N ASP A 33 -9.49 13.67 1.94
CA ASP A 33 -10.78 13.36 1.31
C ASP A 33 -10.60 12.86 -0.12
N GLU A 34 -9.71 13.47 -0.89
CA GLU A 34 -9.33 12.98 -2.23
C GLU A 34 -8.69 11.60 -2.15
N ALA A 35 -7.81 11.39 -1.17
CA ALA A 35 -7.22 10.08 -0.92
C ALA A 35 -8.27 9.03 -0.55
N LEU A 36 -9.18 9.36 0.36
CA LEU A 36 -10.28 8.48 0.76
C LEU A 36 -11.11 8.02 -0.45
N GLU A 37 -11.48 8.94 -1.32
CA GLU A 37 -12.21 8.63 -2.55
C GLU A 37 -11.43 7.68 -3.46
N PHE A 38 -10.15 7.96 -3.68
CA PHE A 38 -9.29 7.12 -4.52
C PHE A 38 -9.15 5.70 -3.95
N TYR A 39 -8.79 5.58 -2.68
CA TYR A 39 -8.54 4.28 -2.05
C TYR A 39 -9.81 3.44 -1.92
N THR A 40 -10.96 4.05 -1.67
CA THR A 40 -12.23 3.32 -1.55
C THR A 40 -12.92 3.09 -2.88
N GLN A 41 -13.10 4.13 -3.70
CA GLN A 41 -13.90 4.04 -4.93
C GLN A 41 -13.10 3.43 -6.10
N LYS A 42 -11.83 3.76 -6.24
CA LYS A 42 -11.00 3.26 -7.33
C LYS A 42 -10.27 1.97 -6.97
N LEU A 43 -9.57 1.92 -5.83
CA LEU A 43 -8.86 0.71 -5.41
C LEU A 43 -9.76 -0.33 -4.73
N GLY A 44 -10.95 0.05 -4.28
CA GLY A 44 -11.87 -0.87 -3.60
C GLY A 44 -11.44 -1.26 -2.19
N MET A 45 -10.58 -0.47 -1.55
CA MET A 45 -10.20 -0.67 -0.16
C MET A 45 -11.34 -0.30 0.79
N GLU A 46 -11.29 -0.85 1.99
CA GLU A 46 -12.21 -0.56 3.07
C GLU A 46 -11.57 0.38 4.09
N VAL A 47 -12.38 1.26 4.68
CA VAL A 47 -11.95 2.11 5.78
C VAL A 47 -11.91 1.27 7.05
N HIS A 48 -10.74 1.19 7.68
CA HIS A 48 -10.59 0.55 8.98
C HIS A 48 -10.86 1.53 10.12
N SER A 49 -10.42 2.78 9.97
CA SER A 49 -10.66 3.85 10.94
C SER A 49 -10.69 5.21 10.25
N ASP A 50 -11.59 6.08 10.68
CA ASP A 50 -11.65 7.48 10.28
C ASP A 50 -12.11 8.29 11.49
N VAL A 51 -11.16 8.85 12.23
CA VAL A 51 -11.41 9.56 13.49
C VAL A 51 -10.67 10.89 13.49
N THR A 52 -11.40 11.96 13.78
CA THR A 52 -10.80 13.28 14.00
C THR A 52 -10.70 13.56 15.49
N VAL A 53 -9.54 14.00 15.95
CA VAL A 53 -9.24 14.32 17.35
C VAL A 53 -9.10 15.83 17.51
N PRO A 54 -10.15 16.52 17.99
CA PRO A 54 -10.14 17.99 18.11
C PRO A 54 -9.05 18.50 19.04
N GLU A 55 -8.77 17.79 20.12
CA GLU A 55 -7.76 18.15 21.13
C GLU A 55 -6.34 18.11 20.58
N MET A 56 -6.14 17.46 19.44
CA MET A 56 -4.87 17.40 18.71
C MET A 56 -4.86 18.31 17.46
N GLY A 57 -5.61 19.43 17.50
CA GLY A 57 -5.69 20.37 16.38
C GLY A 57 -6.46 19.83 15.17
N ASN A 58 -7.52 19.06 15.42
CA ASN A 58 -8.31 18.37 14.39
C ASN A 58 -7.49 17.35 13.58
N PHE A 59 -6.53 16.70 14.23
CA PHE A 59 -5.80 15.60 13.65
C PHE A 59 -6.75 14.48 13.23
N ARG A 60 -6.67 14.05 11.97
CA ARG A 60 -7.49 12.96 11.43
C ARG A 60 -6.67 11.70 11.25
N TRP A 61 -7.06 10.67 11.97
CA TRP A 61 -6.54 9.32 11.83
C TRP A 61 -7.40 8.57 10.82
N LEU A 62 -6.86 8.35 9.62
CA LEU A 62 -7.54 7.70 8.51
C LEU A 62 -6.74 6.49 8.06
N THR A 63 -7.33 5.30 8.15
CA THR A 63 -6.70 4.04 7.73
C THR A 63 -7.58 3.26 6.78
N VAL A 64 -6.95 2.65 5.79
CA VAL A 64 -7.59 1.83 4.77
C VAL A 64 -6.82 0.53 4.56
N GLY A 65 -7.49 -0.47 4.00
CA GLY A 65 -6.87 -1.73 3.63
C GLY A 65 -7.72 -2.51 2.63
N PRO A 66 -7.13 -3.49 1.93
CA PRO A 66 -7.87 -4.38 1.04
C PRO A 66 -8.95 -5.16 1.80
N PRO A 67 -10.09 -5.47 1.16
CA PRO A 67 -11.09 -6.33 1.77
C PRO A 67 -10.50 -7.67 2.21
N GLY A 68 -10.84 -8.08 3.44
CA GLY A 68 -10.34 -9.34 4.00
C GLY A 68 -8.95 -9.30 4.62
N GLN A 69 -8.24 -8.17 4.52
CA GLN A 69 -6.96 -7.96 5.20
C GLN A 69 -7.14 -6.98 6.37
N GLU A 70 -7.34 -7.51 7.58
CA GLU A 70 -7.63 -6.71 8.78
C GLU A 70 -6.42 -6.52 9.70
N ASP A 71 -5.36 -7.28 9.50
CA ASP A 71 -4.18 -7.32 10.37
C ASP A 71 -3.19 -6.17 10.14
N VAL A 72 -3.18 -5.58 8.96
CA VAL A 72 -2.34 -4.43 8.58
C VAL A 72 -3.17 -3.42 7.80
N ALA A 73 -2.99 -2.14 8.10
CA ALA A 73 -3.65 -1.06 7.37
C ALA A 73 -2.64 -0.01 6.90
N ILE A 74 -3.02 0.76 5.89
CA ILE A 74 -2.29 1.94 5.43
C ILE A 74 -2.89 3.17 6.10
N VAL A 75 -2.06 3.96 6.78
CA VAL A 75 -2.45 5.28 7.29
C VAL A 75 -2.29 6.31 6.18
N LEU A 76 -3.38 6.95 5.79
CA LEU A 76 -3.39 8.07 4.87
C LEU A 76 -3.20 9.35 5.68
N MET A 77 -1.94 9.77 5.83
CA MET A 77 -1.57 10.86 6.72
C MET A 77 -1.43 12.17 5.95
N ALA A 78 -2.14 13.20 6.37
CA ALA A 78 -1.94 14.54 5.82
C ALA A 78 -0.51 15.02 6.09
N ILE A 79 0.12 15.62 5.09
CA ILE A 79 1.43 16.26 5.29
C ILE A 79 1.25 17.37 6.33
N PRO A 80 1.94 17.31 7.48
CA PRO A 80 1.69 18.25 8.55
C PRO A 80 2.27 19.64 8.23
N GLY A 81 1.70 20.66 8.89
CA GLY A 81 2.28 22.00 8.91
C GLY A 81 3.06 22.27 10.21
N PRO A 82 3.49 23.53 10.42
CA PRO A 82 4.11 23.96 11.66
C PRO A 82 3.21 23.67 12.89
N PRO A 83 3.79 23.31 14.04
CA PRO A 83 5.22 23.21 14.37
C PRO A 83 5.84 21.83 14.04
N VAL A 84 5.08 20.86 13.53
CA VAL A 84 5.56 19.50 13.26
C VAL A 84 6.52 19.50 12.06
N MET A 85 6.12 20.19 11.00
CA MET A 85 6.92 20.34 9.79
C MET A 85 6.87 21.81 9.34
N ASP A 86 8.00 22.44 9.09
CA ASP A 86 8.02 23.79 8.54
C ASP A 86 7.51 23.82 7.10
N ALA A 87 7.07 25.01 6.66
CA ALA A 87 6.44 25.15 5.35
C ALA A 87 7.38 24.80 4.18
N GLU A 88 8.67 25.10 4.29
CA GLU A 88 9.67 24.78 3.27
C GLU A 88 9.83 23.26 3.13
N THR A 89 9.97 22.55 4.22
CA THR A 89 10.06 21.08 4.24
C THR A 89 8.80 20.44 3.68
N ALA A 90 7.62 20.92 4.05
CA ALA A 90 6.36 20.43 3.51
C ALA A 90 6.29 20.57 1.98
N GLU A 91 6.73 21.71 1.43
CA GLU A 91 6.77 21.91 -0.02
C GLU A 91 7.82 21.02 -0.71
N GLN A 92 8.96 20.76 -0.08
CA GLN A 92 9.97 19.81 -0.56
C GLN A 92 9.41 18.40 -0.63
N VAL A 93 8.68 17.95 0.40
CA VAL A 93 7.99 16.64 0.41
C VAL A 93 7.02 16.53 -0.76
N LYS A 94 6.13 17.51 -0.93
CA LYS A 94 5.17 17.55 -2.02
C LYS A 94 5.85 17.52 -3.40
N THR A 95 6.92 18.27 -3.56
CA THR A 95 7.70 18.33 -4.79
C THR A 95 8.32 16.97 -5.15
N LEU A 96 8.92 16.30 -4.17
CA LEU A 96 9.50 14.97 -4.36
C LEU A 96 8.43 13.92 -4.68
N MET A 97 7.29 13.97 -4.00
CA MET A 97 6.15 13.09 -4.28
C MET A 97 5.64 13.28 -5.71
N ALA A 98 5.48 14.53 -6.18
CA ALA A 98 5.06 14.85 -7.54
C ALA A 98 6.04 14.32 -8.61
N LYS A 99 7.31 14.22 -8.28
CA LYS A 99 8.35 13.64 -9.13
C LYS A 99 8.40 12.11 -9.09
N GLY A 100 7.59 11.46 -8.25
CA GLY A 100 7.57 10.00 -8.07
C GLY A 100 8.57 9.47 -7.06
N PHE A 101 9.14 10.32 -6.20
CA PHE A 101 10.09 9.94 -5.16
C PHE A 101 9.45 9.72 -3.78
N ALA A 102 8.14 9.52 -3.73
CA ALA A 102 7.48 8.94 -2.57
C ALA A 102 7.85 7.45 -2.42
N GLY A 103 7.58 6.89 -1.26
CA GLY A 103 7.74 5.46 -1.04
C GLY A 103 6.86 4.63 -1.98
N THR A 104 7.09 3.32 -2.00
CA THR A 104 6.33 2.37 -2.82
C THR A 104 5.59 1.39 -1.92
N VAL A 105 4.31 1.18 -2.20
CA VAL A 105 3.49 0.11 -1.63
C VAL A 105 3.43 -1.03 -2.64
N PHE A 106 3.71 -2.25 -2.18
CA PHE A 106 3.66 -3.45 -3.02
C PHE A 106 2.37 -4.21 -2.72
N LEU A 107 1.57 -4.42 -3.76
CA LEU A 107 0.34 -5.21 -3.73
C LEU A 107 0.54 -6.48 -4.53
N THR A 108 -0.06 -7.57 -4.08
CA THR A 108 -0.09 -8.83 -4.82
C THR A 108 -1.49 -9.15 -5.30
N THR A 109 -1.59 -9.84 -6.42
CA THR A 109 -2.84 -10.34 -6.99
C THR A 109 -2.60 -11.72 -7.60
N ASP A 110 -3.66 -12.52 -7.69
CA ASP A 110 -3.61 -13.83 -8.35
C ASP A 110 -3.72 -13.72 -9.88
N ASP A 111 -4.22 -12.58 -10.39
CA ASP A 111 -4.36 -12.29 -11.82
C ASP A 111 -4.15 -10.79 -12.05
N VAL A 112 -2.92 -10.43 -12.43
CA VAL A 112 -2.55 -9.03 -12.64
C VAL A 112 -3.28 -8.41 -13.82
N GLN A 113 -3.53 -9.18 -14.89
CA GLN A 113 -4.20 -8.65 -16.07
C GLN A 113 -5.66 -8.31 -15.76
N ALA A 114 -6.38 -9.19 -15.08
CA ALA A 114 -7.76 -8.93 -14.66
C ALA A 114 -7.84 -7.76 -13.67
N SER A 115 -6.93 -7.69 -12.71
CA SER A 115 -6.85 -6.58 -11.75
C SER A 115 -6.54 -5.25 -12.44
N TYR A 116 -5.59 -5.24 -13.37
CA TYR A 116 -5.22 -4.07 -14.18
C TYR A 116 -6.43 -3.53 -14.96
N GLU A 117 -7.15 -4.39 -15.69
CA GLU A 117 -8.32 -3.99 -16.48
C GLU A 117 -9.45 -3.44 -15.59
N GLU A 118 -9.71 -4.07 -14.46
CA GLU A 118 -10.74 -3.60 -13.51
C GLU A 118 -10.35 -2.24 -12.88
N LEU A 119 -9.12 -2.06 -12.44
CA LEU A 119 -8.65 -0.80 -11.87
C LEU A 119 -8.62 0.33 -12.90
N LYS A 120 -8.21 0.05 -14.14
CA LYS A 120 -8.31 1.00 -15.25
C LYS A 120 -9.75 1.45 -15.51
N LYS A 121 -10.68 0.52 -15.51
CA LYS A 121 -12.11 0.79 -15.67
C LYS A 121 -12.66 1.70 -14.57
N ARG A 122 -12.12 1.58 -13.35
CA ARG A 122 -12.46 2.46 -12.22
C ARG A 122 -11.75 3.81 -12.27
N GLY A 123 -10.89 4.05 -13.24
CA GLY A 123 -10.20 5.32 -13.43
C GLY A 123 -8.80 5.40 -12.80
N VAL A 124 -8.19 4.28 -12.44
CA VAL A 124 -6.78 4.26 -12.04
C VAL A 124 -5.88 4.44 -13.27
N GLU A 125 -4.98 5.40 -13.20
CA GLU A 125 -4.00 5.68 -14.26
C GLU A 125 -2.71 4.91 -13.98
N PHE A 126 -2.43 3.90 -14.82
CA PHE A 126 -1.20 3.12 -14.72
C PHE A 126 -0.04 3.85 -15.39
N VAL A 127 1.11 3.82 -14.75
CA VAL A 127 2.38 4.33 -15.29
C VAL A 127 3.18 3.24 -16.00
N GLU A 128 2.95 1.98 -15.63
CA GLU A 128 3.48 0.79 -16.31
C GLU A 128 2.36 -0.25 -16.46
N GLU A 129 2.18 -0.73 -17.69
CA GLU A 129 1.27 -1.84 -17.98
C GLU A 129 1.86 -3.16 -17.44
N PRO A 130 1.03 -4.23 -17.29
CA PRO A 130 1.54 -5.54 -16.91
C PRO A 130 2.65 -6.02 -17.85
N GLU A 131 3.80 -6.34 -17.29
CA GLU A 131 4.98 -6.80 -18.01
C GLU A 131 5.66 -7.93 -17.25
N GLU A 132 6.14 -8.92 -17.98
CA GLU A 132 6.88 -10.05 -17.40
C GLU A 132 8.21 -9.58 -16.81
N ARG A 133 8.47 -10.02 -15.58
CA ARG A 133 9.70 -9.81 -14.84
C ARG A 133 10.19 -11.14 -14.28
N PRO A 134 11.46 -11.25 -13.84
CA PRO A 134 11.98 -12.52 -13.28
C PRO A 134 11.17 -13.05 -12.08
N TYR A 135 10.45 -12.19 -11.36
CA TYR A 135 9.70 -12.53 -10.16
C TYR A 135 8.18 -12.66 -10.40
N GLY A 136 7.70 -12.46 -11.61
CA GLY A 136 6.28 -12.54 -11.96
C GLY A 136 5.86 -11.50 -12.99
N ILE A 137 4.58 -11.20 -13.04
CA ILE A 137 4.05 -10.16 -13.93
C ILE A 137 3.73 -8.95 -13.07
N ASP A 138 4.25 -7.79 -13.45
CA ASP A 138 4.27 -6.58 -12.64
C ASP A 138 3.72 -5.38 -13.41
N SER A 139 3.00 -4.52 -12.70
CA SER A 139 2.46 -3.26 -13.19
C SER A 139 2.64 -2.17 -12.15
N ALA A 140 2.49 -0.92 -12.53
CA ALA A 140 2.66 0.19 -11.60
C ALA A 140 1.66 1.32 -11.84
N PHE A 141 1.20 1.91 -10.76
CA PHE A 141 0.36 3.11 -10.77
C PHE A 141 0.75 4.04 -9.62
N ARG A 142 0.17 5.24 -9.60
CA ARG A 142 0.32 6.20 -8.51
C ARG A 142 -1.03 6.62 -7.97
N ASP A 143 -1.06 6.97 -6.68
CA ASP A 143 -2.21 7.64 -6.11
C ASP A 143 -2.23 9.14 -6.49
N PRO A 144 -3.29 9.90 -6.17
CA PRO A 144 -3.37 11.32 -6.50
C PRO A 144 -2.27 12.19 -5.89
N SER A 145 -1.65 11.73 -4.81
CA SER A 145 -0.58 12.45 -4.11
C SER A 145 0.82 12.12 -4.63
N GLY A 146 0.95 11.15 -5.53
CA GLY A 146 2.23 10.71 -6.11
C GLY A 146 2.87 9.52 -5.42
N ASN A 147 2.19 8.85 -4.48
CA ASN A 147 2.66 7.60 -3.90
C ASN A 147 2.68 6.50 -4.96
N ASN A 148 3.74 5.72 -4.97
CA ASN A 148 3.92 4.65 -5.95
C ASN A 148 3.29 3.36 -5.45
N PHE A 149 2.67 2.63 -6.37
CA PHE A 149 2.13 1.30 -6.16
C PHE A 149 2.67 0.35 -7.23
N ARG A 150 3.07 -0.84 -6.81
CA ARG A 150 3.31 -1.95 -7.70
C ARG A 150 2.26 -3.03 -7.42
N LEU A 151 1.67 -3.52 -8.50
CA LEU A 151 0.69 -4.60 -8.46
C LEU A 151 1.27 -5.79 -9.20
N THR A 152 1.55 -6.86 -8.48
CA THR A 152 2.33 -7.99 -8.97
C THR A 152 1.58 -9.31 -8.80
N GLU A 153 1.54 -10.08 -9.88
CA GLU A 153 1.25 -11.51 -9.84
C GLU A 153 2.57 -12.25 -9.67
N VAL A 154 2.84 -12.66 -8.42
CA VAL A 154 4.10 -13.29 -8.06
C VAL A 154 4.14 -14.71 -8.63
N GLN A 155 5.19 -15.02 -9.38
CA GLN A 155 5.50 -16.37 -9.83
C GLN A 155 6.65 -16.92 -9.00
N GLU A 156 6.60 -18.22 -8.70
CA GLU A 156 7.72 -18.88 -8.04
C GLU A 156 8.99 -18.68 -8.90
N MET A 157 9.97 -17.99 -8.34
CA MET A 157 11.28 -17.95 -8.98
C MET A 157 11.81 -19.37 -9.04
N ALA A 158 12.03 -19.88 -10.25
CA ALA A 158 12.74 -21.13 -10.41
C ALA A 158 14.07 -21.00 -9.67
N ASN A 159 14.31 -21.88 -8.71
CA ASN A 159 15.54 -21.87 -7.94
C ASN A 159 16.73 -21.89 -8.91
N VAL A 160 17.46 -20.78 -8.94
CA VAL A 160 18.75 -20.69 -9.63
C VAL A 160 19.82 -21.26 -8.71
#